data_61cbd1a67643995c6514472be7f6ff42
#
_entry.id   61cbd1a67643995c6514472be7f6ff42
#
_cell.length_a   1.000
_cell.length_b   1.000
_cell.length_c   1.000
_cell.angle_alpha   90.00
_cell.angle_beta   90.00
_cell.angle_gamma   90.00
#
_symmetry.space_group_name_H-M   'P 1'
#
loop_
_entity.id
_entity.type
_entity.pdbx_description
1 polymer ?
#
loop_
_entity_poly.entity_id
_entity_poly.type
_entity_poly.pdbx_seq_one_letter_code
_entity_poly.pdbx_strand_id
1 'polypeptide(L)'
;MSSKVIITIFGASGDLAQRKLYPSLFRLYKSGNLSKHFAVIGTARRPWSKEYFESVVVESISDLADSAEQAQEFASHFFYQSHDVQDTEHYIELRKLQNKLNDQYQAENNKLFFLSMAPQFFGTIAKHLKSEQIVDGKGFERLIVEKPFGTDLATASKLNEDLLATFDEEQIFRIDHYLGKEMIQKIFAIRFANLLFENVWNRQYIDNVQITFAEKLGVEERGGYYDQSGALRDMVQNHTLQLLSLLAMDKPKSFTKDDIRAEKAKVFERLVQPSKEDLKRFFIRGQYKSGKINGRKYISYRSEPNVNPESTTETFASGAFFIDSDRFRDVPFFFRTGKRLTKKGTHVNIVFKQMDSIFGEPLKPNVLTIYIQPTEGISLSLNGKEVGELFNLAPISLDYRTDATASGASPDPYEKLIFDVLNNDSTNFSHWDEVKASWELIDRIEELWSQNQVPLHEYPVGSMGPEASFELLAQFGASWQWQPDKE
;
A
#
# COMPACT_ATOMS: atom_id res chain seq x y z
N MET A 1 -5.19 -26.05 2.48
CA MET A 1 -4.08 -27.04 2.46
C MET A 1 -2.81 -26.28 2.79
N SER A 2 -1.95 -26.79 3.67
CA SER A 2 -0.68 -26.15 3.98
C SER A 2 0.30 -26.30 2.80
N SER A 3 0.92 -25.18 2.40
CA SER A 3 1.76 -25.14 1.21
C SER A 3 3.11 -25.83 1.40
N LYS A 4 3.54 -26.60 0.41
CA LYS A 4 4.87 -27.20 0.30
C LYS A 4 5.67 -26.34 -0.67
N VAL A 5 6.83 -25.79 -0.27
CA VAL A 5 7.50 -24.78 -1.10
C VAL A 5 8.96 -24.53 -0.70
N ILE A 6 9.81 -24.23 -1.67
CA ILE A 6 11.11 -23.59 -1.43
C ILE A 6 10.97 -22.08 -1.67
N ILE A 7 11.24 -21.30 -0.64
CA ILE A 7 11.17 -19.83 -0.67
C ILE A 7 12.58 -19.28 -0.80
N THR A 8 12.85 -18.53 -1.87
CA THR A 8 14.14 -17.85 -2.04
C THR A 8 13.96 -16.36 -1.84
N ILE A 9 14.65 -15.78 -0.85
CA ILE A 9 14.60 -14.35 -0.52
C ILE A 9 15.88 -13.68 -1.00
N PHE A 10 15.78 -12.87 -2.04
CA PHE A 10 16.86 -12.01 -2.48
C PHE A 10 16.89 -10.74 -1.63
N GLY A 11 18.01 -10.51 -0.93
CA GLY A 11 18.12 -9.42 0.05
C GLY A 11 17.82 -9.85 1.49
N ALA A 12 18.03 -11.11 1.83
CA ALA A 12 17.74 -11.72 3.12
C ALA A 12 18.45 -11.08 4.34
N SER A 13 19.55 -10.35 4.13
CA SER A 13 20.24 -9.61 5.20
C SER A 13 19.69 -8.20 5.45
N GLY A 14 18.62 -7.80 4.74
CA GLY A 14 18.01 -6.48 4.82
C GLY A 14 17.03 -6.31 5.97
N ASP A 15 16.72 -5.06 6.30
CA ASP A 15 15.78 -4.68 7.37
C ASP A 15 14.37 -5.25 7.14
N LEU A 16 13.87 -5.22 5.90
CA LEU A 16 12.55 -5.76 5.57
C LEU A 16 12.45 -7.26 5.88
N ALA A 17 13.48 -8.04 5.52
CA ALA A 17 13.50 -9.47 5.79
C ALA A 17 13.39 -9.76 7.28
N GLN A 18 14.22 -9.11 8.10
CA GLN A 18 14.28 -9.32 9.54
C GLN A 18 13.02 -8.82 10.26
N ARG A 19 12.54 -7.63 9.92
CA ARG A 19 11.42 -7.01 10.65
C ARG A 19 10.05 -7.45 10.15
N LYS A 20 9.94 -7.99 8.92
CA LYS A 20 8.66 -8.32 8.31
C LYS A 20 8.57 -9.75 7.81
N LEU A 21 9.52 -10.18 6.96
CA LEU A 21 9.35 -11.47 6.28
C LEU A 21 9.51 -12.65 7.23
N TYR A 22 10.57 -12.68 8.06
CA TYR A 22 10.78 -13.79 9.00
C TYR A 22 9.66 -13.88 10.05
N PRO A 23 9.23 -12.78 10.69
CA PRO A 23 8.07 -12.78 11.56
C PRO A 23 6.78 -13.26 10.88
N SER A 24 6.53 -12.86 9.63
CA SER A 24 5.34 -13.27 8.87
C SER A 24 5.36 -14.75 8.53
N LEU A 25 6.51 -15.28 8.06
CA LEU A 25 6.68 -16.70 7.80
C LEU A 25 6.53 -17.54 9.08
N PHE A 26 7.04 -17.03 10.22
CA PHE A 26 6.88 -17.71 11.49
C PHE A 26 5.42 -17.79 11.94
N ARG A 27 4.64 -16.71 11.79
CA ARG A 27 3.20 -16.73 12.10
C ARG A 27 2.45 -17.72 11.22
N LEU A 28 2.76 -17.77 9.93
CA LEU A 28 2.17 -18.74 9.00
C LEU A 28 2.55 -20.19 9.38
N TYR A 29 3.77 -20.42 9.84
CA TYR A 29 4.22 -21.70 10.34
C TYR A 29 3.48 -22.08 11.63
N LYS A 30 3.42 -21.18 12.60
CA LYS A 30 2.75 -21.37 13.89
C LYS A 30 1.25 -21.63 13.74
N SER A 31 0.59 -20.97 12.78
CA SER A 31 -0.83 -21.17 12.47
C SER A 31 -1.12 -22.42 11.62
N GLY A 32 -0.09 -23.14 11.16
CA GLY A 32 -0.24 -24.32 10.29
C GLY A 32 -0.57 -23.99 8.82
N ASN A 33 -0.56 -22.72 8.43
CA ASN A 33 -0.76 -22.29 7.05
C ASN A 33 0.46 -22.54 6.16
N LEU A 34 1.65 -22.57 6.75
CA LEU A 34 2.88 -23.06 6.11
C LEU A 34 3.19 -24.46 6.68
N SER A 35 3.31 -25.44 5.80
CA SER A 35 3.55 -26.85 6.22
C SER A 35 4.98 -27.03 6.76
N LYS A 36 5.27 -28.22 7.34
CA LYS A 36 6.67 -28.60 7.66
C LYS A 36 7.51 -28.92 6.42
N HIS A 37 6.91 -28.99 5.24
CA HIS A 37 7.54 -29.28 3.95
C HIS A 37 7.94 -27.98 3.23
N PHE A 38 8.70 -27.11 3.91
CA PHE A 38 9.23 -25.89 3.34
C PHE A 38 10.69 -25.69 3.73
N ALA A 39 11.43 -24.95 2.90
CA ALA A 39 12.71 -24.37 3.27
C ALA A 39 12.81 -22.94 2.74
N VAL A 40 13.61 -22.13 3.42
CA VAL A 40 13.90 -20.74 3.03
C VAL A 40 15.39 -20.64 2.68
N ILE A 41 15.68 -20.15 1.49
CA ILE A 41 17.04 -19.81 1.06
C ILE A 41 17.16 -18.29 1.10
N GLY A 42 17.92 -17.78 2.07
CA GLY A 42 18.29 -16.38 2.12
C GLY A 42 19.52 -16.10 1.27
N THR A 43 19.44 -15.09 0.40
CA THR A 43 20.58 -14.67 -0.42
C THR A 43 20.92 -13.20 -0.19
N ALA A 44 22.19 -12.89 -0.02
CA ALA A 44 22.72 -11.52 0.00
C ALA A 44 24.25 -11.55 -0.20
N ARG A 45 24.88 -10.39 -0.42
CA ARG A 45 26.33 -10.28 -0.65
C ARG A 45 27.18 -10.51 0.61
N ARG A 46 26.60 -10.43 1.82
CA ARG A 46 27.33 -10.65 3.07
C ARG A 46 27.72 -12.11 3.20
N PRO A 47 28.98 -12.44 3.61
CA PRO A 47 29.43 -13.82 3.72
C PRO A 47 29.00 -14.43 5.09
N TRP A 48 27.71 -14.57 5.30
CA TRP A 48 27.18 -15.19 6.52
C TRP A 48 27.28 -16.71 6.45
N SER A 49 27.55 -17.35 7.60
CA SER A 49 27.35 -18.79 7.73
C SER A 49 25.88 -19.14 7.92
N LYS A 50 25.54 -20.42 7.75
CA LYS A 50 24.18 -20.91 8.02
C LYS A 50 23.77 -20.65 9.47
N GLU A 51 24.67 -20.95 10.42
CA GLU A 51 24.44 -20.80 11.86
C GLU A 51 24.21 -19.33 12.24
N TYR A 52 24.96 -18.42 11.65
CA TYR A 52 24.75 -16.99 11.86
C TYR A 52 23.39 -16.54 11.29
N PHE A 53 23.02 -17.00 10.10
CA PHE A 53 21.74 -16.68 9.52
C PHE A 53 20.56 -17.22 10.35
N GLU A 54 20.67 -18.47 10.84
CA GLU A 54 19.69 -19.04 11.78
C GLU A 54 19.57 -18.18 13.05
N SER A 55 20.67 -17.68 13.61
CA SER A 55 20.64 -16.82 14.79
C SER A 55 19.91 -15.49 14.52
N VAL A 56 20.08 -14.90 13.32
CA VAL A 56 19.36 -13.69 12.90
C VAL A 56 17.85 -13.97 12.76
N VAL A 57 17.47 -15.13 12.25
CA VAL A 57 16.06 -15.54 12.16
C VAL A 57 15.46 -15.73 13.56
N VAL A 58 16.17 -16.43 14.46
CA VAL A 58 15.74 -16.60 15.87
C VAL A 58 15.53 -15.26 16.55
N GLU A 59 16.48 -14.34 16.42
CA GLU A 59 16.37 -12.98 16.97
C GLU A 59 15.13 -12.24 16.43
N SER A 60 14.89 -12.35 15.12
CA SER A 60 13.77 -11.68 14.45
C SER A 60 12.39 -12.16 14.89
N ILE A 61 12.28 -13.34 15.50
CA ILE A 61 11.01 -13.96 15.94
C ILE A 61 10.93 -14.17 17.45
N SER A 62 11.93 -13.68 18.20
CA SER A 62 12.07 -13.91 19.64
C SER A 62 10.82 -13.54 20.45
N ASP A 63 10.15 -12.42 20.08
CA ASP A 63 8.93 -11.95 20.74
C ASP A 63 7.66 -12.74 20.33
N LEU A 64 7.76 -13.64 19.35
CA LEU A 64 6.63 -14.38 18.77
C LEU A 64 6.63 -15.86 19.12
N ALA A 65 7.82 -16.42 19.42
CA ALA A 65 7.99 -17.81 19.74
C ALA A 65 7.56 -18.11 21.20
N ASP A 66 6.92 -19.25 21.40
CA ASP A 66 6.48 -19.68 22.72
C ASP A 66 7.64 -20.28 23.54
N SER A 67 8.69 -20.74 22.86
CA SER A 67 9.92 -21.27 23.47
C SER A 67 11.12 -21.12 22.55
N ALA A 68 12.33 -21.24 23.11
CA ALA A 68 13.57 -21.22 22.35
C ALA A 68 13.66 -22.41 21.37
N GLU A 69 13.15 -23.56 21.77
CA GLU A 69 13.12 -24.78 20.94
C GLU A 69 12.23 -24.56 19.69
N GLN A 70 11.08 -23.91 19.85
CA GLN A 70 10.19 -23.57 18.72
C GLN A 70 10.87 -22.60 17.74
N ALA A 71 11.54 -21.58 18.27
CA ALA A 71 12.29 -20.63 17.45
C ALA A 71 13.42 -21.33 16.68
N GLN A 72 14.16 -22.23 17.34
CA GLN A 72 15.26 -22.98 16.74
C GLN A 72 14.75 -24.00 15.70
N GLU A 73 13.63 -24.69 15.99
CA GLU A 73 12.99 -25.60 15.02
C GLU A 73 12.64 -24.84 13.75
N PHE A 74 11.98 -23.70 13.86
CA PHE A 74 11.65 -22.88 12.70
C PHE A 74 12.89 -22.38 11.95
N ALA A 75 13.90 -21.89 12.66
CA ALA A 75 15.14 -21.39 12.05
C ALA A 75 15.92 -22.50 11.33
N SER A 76 15.78 -23.77 11.73
CA SER A 76 16.44 -24.90 11.06
C SER A 76 16.02 -25.13 9.59
N HIS A 77 14.86 -24.55 9.20
CA HIS A 77 14.39 -24.53 7.82
C HIS A 77 15.07 -23.46 6.96
N PHE A 78 15.94 -22.62 7.55
CA PHE A 78 16.59 -21.51 6.86
C PHE A 78 18.02 -21.86 6.46
N PHE A 79 18.33 -21.57 5.20
CA PHE A 79 19.63 -21.82 4.58
C PHE A 79 20.14 -20.51 3.99
N TYR A 80 21.43 -20.28 4.00
CA TYR A 80 22.02 -19.07 3.49
C TYR A 80 23.02 -19.34 2.38
N GLN A 81 22.98 -18.49 1.36
CA GLN A 81 23.98 -18.47 0.29
C GLN A 81 24.48 -17.05 0.11
N SER A 82 25.79 -16.82 0.29
CA SER A 82 26.40 -15.57 -0.17
C SER A 82 26.25 -15.46 -1.69
N HIS A 83 25.64 -14.37 -2.17
CA HIS A 83 25.15 -14.29 -3.54
C HIS A 83 25.31 -12.87 -4.10
N ASP A 84 26.11 -12.73 -5.15
CA ASP A 84 26.08 -11.57 -6.01
C ASP A 84 25.10 -11.87 -7.15
N VAL A 85 24.08 -11.02 -7.28
CA VAL A 85 23.02 -11.20 -8.30
C VAL A 85 23.49 -10.99 -9.74
N GLN A 86 24.73 -10.54 -9.94
CA GLN A 86 25.37 -10.40 -11.25
C GLN A 86 26.25 -11.61 -11.61
N ASP A 87 26.50 -12.51 -10.68
CA ASP A 87 27.38 -13.66 -10.87
C ASP A 87 26.57 -14.91 -11.21
N THR A 88 26.75 -15.43 -12.43
CA THR A 88 26.07 -16.62 -12.94
C THR A 88 26.38 -17.89 -12.14
N GLU A 89 27.61 -18.07 -11.65
CA GLU A 89 27.99 -19.26 -10.87
C GLU A 89 27.15 -19.34 -9.57
N HIS A 90 26.83 -18.22 -8.95
CA HIS A 90 25.98 -18.19 -7.77
C HIS A 90 24.56 -18.70 -8.04
N TYR A 91 24.02 -18.52 -9.24
CA TYR A 91 22.72 -19.10 -9.62
C TYR A 91 22.80 -20.61 -9.89
N ILE A 92 23.91 -21.07 -10.42
CA ILE A 92 24.17 -22.53 -10.59
C ILE A 92 24.19 -23.19 -9.21
N GLU A 93 24.85 -22.56 -8.23
CA GLU A 93 24.88 -23.04 -6.85
C GLU A 93 23.51 -22.98 -6.20
N LEU A 94 22.78 -21.88 -6.42
CA LEU A 94 21.40 -21.71 -5.93
C LEU A 94 20.48 -22.81 -6.45
N ARG A 95 20.57 -23.14 -7.74
CA ARG A 95 19.81 -24.25 -8.32
C ARG A 95 20.13 -25.59 -7.65
N LYS A 96 21.43 -25.89 -7.43
CA LYS A 96 21.85 -27.12 -6.74
C LYS A 96 21.28 -27.19 -5.33
N LEU A 97 21.33 -26.07 -4.59
CA LEU A 97 20.78 -25.95 -3.25
C LEU A 97 19.26 -26.12 -3.24
N GLN A 98 18.54 -25.45 -4.15
CA GLN A 98 17.08 -25.61 -4.29
C GLN A 98 16.68 -27.06 -4.56
N ASN A 99 17.34 -27.74 -5.49
CA ASN A 99 17.05 -29.14 -5.82
C ASN A 99 17.29 -30.05 -4.60
N LYS A 100 18.41 -29.88 -3.89
CA LYS A 100 18.70 -30.61 -2.66
C LYS A 100 17.60 -30.39 -1.59
N LEU A 101 17.18 -29.15 -1.38
CA LEU A 101 16.16 -28.84 -0.39
C LEU A 101 14.76 -29.28 -0.83
N ASN A 102 14.47 -29.22 -2.13
CA ASN A 102 13.23 -29.78 -2.67
C ASN A 102 13.07 -31.25 -2.30
N ASP A 103 14.12 -32.05 -2.48
CA ASP A 103 14.11 -33.48 -2.17
C ASP A 103 14.04 -33.71 -0.67
N GLN A 104 14.82 -32.94 0.12
CA GLN A 104 14.87 -33.06 1.59
C GLN A 104 13.52 -32.72 2.24
N TYR A 105 12.87 -31.66 1.77
CA TYR A 105 11.59 -31.16 2.35
C TYR A 105 10.36 -31.62 1.58
N GLN A 106 10.53 -32.38 0.48
CA GLN A 106 9.44 -32.86 -0.38
C GLN A 106 8.52 -31.70 -0.84
N ALA A 107 9.15 -30.63 -1.34
CA ALA A 107 8.49 -29.38 -1.67
C ALA A 107 7.76 -29.39 -3.03
N GLU A 108 7.70 -30.54 -3.72
CA GLU A 108 6.95 -30.75 -4.98
C GLU A 108 7.38 -29.83 -6.13
N ASN A 109 8.62 -29.38 -6.13
CA ASN A 109 9.20 -28.38 -7.04
C ASN A 109 8.49 -27.02 -7.02
N ASN A 110 7.71 -26.73 -6.01
CA ASN A 110 7.09 -25.43 -5.82
C ASN A 110 8.12 -24.40 -5.37
N LYS A 111 8.16 -23.26 -6.05
CA LYS A 111 9.16 -22.21 -5.83
C LYS A 111 8.48 -20.86 -5.65
N LEU A 112 8.89 -20.15 -4.62
CA LEU A 112 8.50 -18.78 -4.35
C LEU A 112 9.76 -17.91 -4.27
N PHE A 113 9.84 -16.89 -5.11
CA PHE A 113 10.93 -15.93 -5.14
C PHE A 113 10.44 -14.60 -4.55
N PHE A 114 11.20 -14.04 -3.63
CA PHE A 114 10.90 -12.75 -3.00
C PHE A 114 12.04 -11.77 -3.29
N LEU A 115 11.74 -10.68 -4.03
CA LEU A 115 12.72 -9.66 -4.37
C LEU A 115 12.70 -8.53 -3.32
N SER A 116 13.44 -8.74 -2.20
CA SER A 116 13.58 -7.78 -1.09
C SER A 116 14.85 -6.96 -1.20
N MET A 117 15.07 -6.31 -2.36
CA MET A 117 16.28 -5.55 -2.64
C MET A 117 16.01 -4.39 -3.62
N ALA A 118 17.05 -3.67 -4.03
CA ALA A 118 16.90 -2.53 -4.93
C ALA A 118 16.32 -2.95 -6.30
N PRO A 119 15.30 -2.25 -6.83
CA PRO A 119 14.56 -2.61 -8.04
C PRO A 119 15.42 -2.78 -9.29
N GLN A 120 16.53 -2.05 -9.38
CA GLN A 120 17.48 -2.14 -10.52
C GLN A 120 18.03 -3.55 -10.77
N PHE A 121 17.93 -4.47 -9.80
CA PHE A 121 18.41 -5.84 -9.92
C PHE A 121 17.31 -6.83 -10.32
N PHE A 122 16.03 -6.42 -10.33
CA PHE A 122 14.92 -7.36 -10.53
C PHE A 122 14.97 -8.04 -11.90
N GLY A 123 15.21 -7.27 -12.96
CA GLY A 123 15.36 -7.83 -14.32
C GLY A 123 16.57 -8.77 -14.44
N THR A 124 17.70 -8.42 -13.82
CA THR A 124 18.90 -9.28 -13.80
C THR A 124 18.61 -10.61 -13.12
N ILE A 125 17.96 -10.58 -11.96
CA ILE A 125 17.57 -11.78 -11.22
C ILE A 125 16.63 -12.64 -12.06
N ALA A 126 15.56 -12.06 -12.61
CA ALA A 126 14.59 -12.80 -13.44
C ALA A 126 15.28 -13.49 -14.63
N LYS A 127 16.18 -12.79 -15.33
CA LYS A 127 16.95 -13.34 -16.44
C LYS A 127 17.79 -14.55 -16.03
N HIS A 128 18.52 -14.46 -14.90
CA HIS A 128 19.34 -15.56 -14.41
C HIS A 128 18.50 -16.73 -13.89
N LEU A 129 17.37 -16.48 -13.24
CA LEU A 129 16.45 -17.55 -12.83
C LEU A 129 16.02 -18.41 -14.01
N LYS A 130 15.83 -17.81 -15.20
CA LYS A 130 15.48 -18.51 -16.43
C LYS A 130 16.69 -19.17 -17.08
N SER A 131 17.78 -18.43 -17.31
CA SER A 131 18.97 -18.94 -18.03
C SER A 131 19.60 -20.13 -17.31
N GLU A 132 19.61 -20.08 -15.98
CA GLU A 132 20.17 -21.17 -15.16
C GLU A 132 19.14 -22.23 -14.79
N GLN A 133 17.97 -22.24 -15.44
CA GLN A 133 16.93 -23.27 -15.27
C GLN A 133 16.47 -23.45 -13.81
N ILE A 134 16.43 -22.35 -13.05
CA ILE A 134 15.85 -22.33 -11.71
C ILE A 134 14.33 -22.26 -11.84
N VAL A 135 13.82 -21.45 -12.77
CA VAL A 135 12.44 -21.49 -13.26
C VAL A 135 12.40 -22.54 -14.38
N ASP A 136 11.73 -23.67 -14.13
CA ASP A 136 11.75 -24.86 -15.00
C ASP A 136 10.36 -25.48 -15.27
N GLY A 137 9.29 -24.87 -14.72
CA GLY A 137 7.89 -25.25 -14.97
C GLY A 137 7.44 -26.57 -14.33
N LYS A 138 8.21 -27.15 -13.38
CA LYS A 138 7.86 -28.46 -12.79
C LYS A 138 6.87 -28.38 -11.63
N GLY A 139 6.81 -27.25 -10.95
CA GLY A 139 5.88 -26.95 -9.87
C GLY A 139 5.25 -25.57 -10.09
N PHE A 140 4.57 -25.02 -9.08
CA PHE A 140 4.25 -23.61 -9.18
C PHE A 140 5.51 -22.76 -8.98
N GLU A 141 5.60 -21.69 -9.74
CA GLU A 141 6.68 -20.71 -9.68
C GLU A 141 6.07 -19.34 -9.56
N ARG A 142 6.36 -18.63 -8.46
CA ARG A 142 5.75 -17.34 -8.16
C ARG A 142 6.81 -16.35 -7.73
N LEU A 143 6.64 -15.12 -8.19
CA LEU A 143 7.56 -14.02 -7.93
C LEU A 143 6.84 -12.92 -7.16
N ILE A 144 7.34 -12.60 -5.97
CA ILE A 144 6.91 -11.43 -5.21
C ILE A 144 7.88 -10.28 -5.49
N VAL A 145 7.33 -9.15 -5.90
CA VAL A 145 8.07 -7.94 -6.24
C VAL A 145 7.71 -6.83 -5.29
N GLU A 146 8.72 -6.27 -4.63
CA GLU A 146 8.58 -5.14 -3.72
C GLU A 146 8.51 -3.80 -4.46
N LYS A 147 7.92 -2.82 -3.78
CA LYS A 147 7.90 -1.42 -4.17
C LYS A 147 9.31 -0.80 -4.03
N PRO A 148 9.69 0.15 -4.93
CA PRO A 148 8.91 0.71 -6.03
C PRO A 148 8.97 -0.14 -7.31
N PHE A 149 7.88 -0.16 -8.07
CA PHE A 149 7.83 -0.79 -9.38
C PHE A 149 8.01 0.27 -10.48
N GLY A 150 9.26 0.56 -10.79
CA GLY A 150 9.66 1.71 -11.60
C GLY A 150 9.64 3.04 -10.84
N THR A 151 10.07 4.10 -11.51
CA THR A 151 10.04 5.49 -11.02
C THR A 151 9.24 6.41 -11.95
N ASP A 152 8.86 5.88 -13.11
CA ASP A 152 8.03 6.44 -14.17
C ASP A 152 7.49 5.31 -15.06
N LEU A 153 6.64 5.62 -16.02
CA LEU A 153 6.07 4.65 -16.95
C LEU A 153 7.13 3.90 -17.74
N ALA A 154 8.18 4.58 -18.19
CA ALA A 154 9.22 3.99 -19.03
C ALA A 154 10.03 2.93 -18.26
N THR A 155 10.47 3.25 -17.05
CA THR A 155 11.21 2.33 -16.17
C THR A 155 10.32 1.20 -15.65
N ALA A 156 9.06 1.48 -15.34
CA ALA A 156 8.09 0.45 -14.96
C ALA A 156 7.80 -0.53 -16.12
N SER A 157 7.61 -0.02 -17.34
CA SER A 157 7.39 -0.85 -18.54
C SER A 157 8.60 -1.72 -18.83
N LYS A 158 9.81 -1.17 -18.76
CA LYS A 158 11.05 -1.94 -18.97
C LYS A 158 11.19 -3.06 -17.94
N LEU A 159 10.94 -2.75 -16.66
CA LEU A 159 10.96 -3.75 -15.60
C LEU A 159 9.91 -4.84 -15.84
N ASN A 160 8.70 -4.47 -16.23
CA ASN A 160 7.64 -5.41 -16.55
C ASN A 160 8.02 -6.36 -17.70
N GLU A 161 8.58 -5.82 -18.79
CA GLU A 161 9.09 -6.61 -19.92
C GLU A 161 10.16 -7.61 -19.47
N ASP A 162 11.12 -7.17 -18.64
CA ASP A 162 12.19 -8.00 -18.12
C ASP A 162 11.65 -9.17 -17.25
N LEU A 163 10.61 -8.92 -16.45
CA LEU A 163 9.97 -9.96 -15.64
C LEU A 163 9.14 -10.91 -16.50
N LEU A 164 8.35 -10.40 -17.46
CA LEU A 164 7.54 -11.20 -18.38
C LEU A 164 8.37 -12.08 -19.32
N ALA A 165 9.65 -11.75 -19.53
CA ALA A 165 10.56 -12.64 -20.24
C ALA A 165 10.81 -13.97 -19.50
N THR A 166 10.48 -14.06 -18.21
CA THR A 166 10.73 -15.23 -17.37
C THR A 166 9.47 -15.82 -16.76
N PHE A 167 8.54 -14.98 -16.30
CA PHE A 167 7.30 -15.35 -15.60
C PHE A 167 6.09 -14.87 -16.39
N ASP A 168 4.99 -15.61 -16.31
CA ASP A 168 3.69 -15.12 -16.76
C ASP A 168 3.15 -14.08 -15.77
N GLU A 169 2.24 -13.20 -16.23
CA GLU A 169 1.65 -12.15 -15.37
C GLU A 169 0.98 -12.73 -14.11
N GLU A 170 0.33 -13.87 -14.23
CA GLU A 170 -0.33 -14.59 -13.13
C GLU A 170 0.64 -15.15 -12.08
N GLN A 171 1.94 -15.21 -12.41
CA GLN A 171 3.01 -15.64 -11.51
C GLN A 171 3.67 -14.46 -10.78
N ILE A 172 3.39 -13.20 -11.20
CA ILE A 172 4.01 -11.99 -10.67
C ILE A 172 3.06 -11.30 -9.67
N PHE A 173 3.49 -11.22 -8.43
CA PHE A 173 2.75 -10.63 -7.32
C PHE A 173 3.41 -9.32 -6.88
N ARG A 174 2.93 -8.18 -7.41
CA ARG A 174 3.45 -6.85 -7.08
C ARG A 174 2.82 -6.36 -5.79
N ILE A 175 3.62 -6.22 -4.75
CA ILE A 175 3.15 -5.83 -3.42
C ILE A 175 2.74 -4.35 -3.39
N ASP A 176 1.50 -4.13 -2.97
CA ASP A 176 1.08 -2.94 -2.24
C ASP A 176 0.67 -3.37 -0.83
N HIS A 177 1.52 -3.10 0.17
CA HIS A 177 1.29 -3.57 1.53
C HIS A 177 0.03 -2.99 2.19
N TYR A 178 -0.56 -1.90 1.65
CA TYR A 178 -1.85 -1.41 2.11
C TYR A 178 -2.99 -2.37 1.74
N LEU A 179 -2.95 -3.01 0.57
CA LEU A 179 -3.96 -3.99 0.17
C LEU A 179 -4.00 -5.22 1.09
N GLY A 180 -2.87 -5.53 1.75
CA GLY A 180 -2.81 -6.57 2.77
C GLY A 180 -3.44 -6.20 4.12
N LYS A 181 -3.84 -4.94 4.33
CA LYS A 181 -4.46 -4.51 5.59
C LYS A 181 -5.90 -5.00 5.70
N GLU A 182 -6.24 -5.55 6.85
CA GLU A 182 -7.56 -6.11 7.15
C GLU A 182 -8.69 -5.12 6.86
N MET A 183 -8.52 -3.85 7.25
CA MET A 183 -9.55 -2.83 7.05
C MET A 183 -9.79 -2.46 5.58
N ILE A 184 -8.75 -2.58 4.74
CA ILE A 184 -8.90 -2.39 3.29
C ILE A 184 -9.76 -3.52 2.70
N GLN A 185 -9.53 -4.77 3.12
CA GLN A 185 -10.32 -5.90 2.68
C GLN A 185 -11.77 -5.82 3.18
N LYS A 186 -12.00 -5.26 4.38
CA LYS A 186 -13.36 -5.02 4.90
C LYS A 186 -14.18 -4.05 4.05
N ILE A 187 -13.55 -3.22 3.19
CA ILE A 187 -14.27 -2.37 2.23
C ILE A 187 -15.20 -3.20 1.33
N PHE A 188 -14.77 -4.38 0.90
CA PHE A 188 -15.63 -5.29 0.11
C PHE A 188 -16.90 -5.65 0.87
N ALA A 189 -16.78 -6.01 2.15
CA ALA A 189 -17.93 -6.35 2.99
C ALA A 189 -18.83 -5.14 3.22
N ILE A 190 -18.26 -3.96 3.51
CA ILE A 190 -19.01 -2.73 3.69
C ILE A 190 -19.84 -2.44 2.44
N ARG A 191 -19.22 -2.47 1.25
CA ARG A 191 -19.86 -2.12 -0.01
C ARG A 191 -20.84 -3.16 -0.53
N PHE A 192 -20.48 -4.44 -0.49
CA PHE A 192 -21.16 -5.48 -1.25
C PHE A 192 -21.99 -6.46 -0.42
N ALA A 193 -21.84 -6.42 0.91
CA ALA A 193 -22.63 -7.26 1.81
C ALA A 193 -23.75 -6.50 2.55
N ASN A 194 -23.87 -5.17 2.35
CA ASN A 194 -24.82 -4.33 3.07
C ASN A 194 -25.73 -3.57 2.10
N LEU A 195 -27.02 -3.90 2.12
CA LEU A 195 -28.04 -3.26 1.28
C LEU A 195 -28.10 -1.74 1.50
N LEU A 196 -27.84 -1.27 2.71
CA LEU A 196 -27.81 0.17 3.05
C LEU A 196 -26.79 0.94 2.20
N PHE A 197 -25.67 0.32 1.85
CA PHE A 197 -24.63 0.99 1.08
C PHE A 197 -24.70 0.65 -0.42
N GLU A 198 -25.09 -0.54 -0.82
CA GLU A 198 -25.12 -0.97 -2.22
C GLU A 198 -25.90 0.01 -3.12
N ASN A 199 -27.09 0.43 -2.66
CA ASN A 199 -27.99 1.30 -3.45
C ASN A 199 -27.60 2.76 -3.45
N VAL A 200 -26.91 3.23 -2.40
CA VAL A 200 -26.53 4.66 -2.26
C VAL A 200 -25.08 4.93 -2.65
N TRP A 201 -24.32 3.90 -3.08
CA TRP A 201 -22.91 4.03 -3.44
C TRP A 201 -22.73 4.49 -4.89
N ASN A 202 -23.25 5.70 -5.18
CA ASN A 202 -23.24 6.25 -6.53
C ASN A 202 -23.44 7.77 -6.52
N ARG A 203 -23.22 8.42 -7.67
CA ARG A 203 -23.32 9.87 -7.87
C ARG A 203 -24.68 10.49 -7.52
N GLN A 204 -25.72 9.70 -7.41
CA GLN A 204 -27.03 10.22 -7.01
C GLN A 204 -27.04 10.62 -5.52
N TYR A 205 -26.28 9.90 -4.71
CA TYR A 205 -26.27 10.06 -3.25
C TYR A 205 -24.93 10.51 -2.69
N ILE A 206 -23.79 10.16 -3.31
CA ILE A 206 -22.46 10.58 -2.90
C ILE A 206 -22.15 11.96 -3.48
N ASP A 207 -21.74 12.87 -2.61
CA ASP A 207 -21.25 14.20 -2.98
C ASP A 207 -19.77 14.16 -3.33
N ASN A 208 -18.96 13.61 -2.44
CA ASN A 208 -17.53 13.44 -2.66
C ASN A 208 -16.96 12.28 -1.83
N VAL A 209 -15.78 11.80 -2.23
CA VAL A 209 -14.98 10.81 -1.49
C VAL A 209 -13.66 11.46 -1.11
N GLN A 210 -13.20 11.28 0.14
CA GLN A 210 -11.96 11.87 0.63
C GLN A 210 -11.02 10.78 1.15
N ILE A 211 -9.82 10.69 0.58
CA ILE A 211 -8.78 9.72 0.95
C ILE A 211 -7.63 10.48 1.59
N THR A 212 -7.31 10.18 2.85
CA THR A 212 -6.22 10.83 3.58
C THR A 212 -5.18 9.82 4.04
N PHE A 213 -3.90 10.09 3.70
CA PHE A 213 -2.74 9.42 4.24
C PHE A 213 -1.86 10.44 4.95
N ALA A 214 -1.99 10.57 6.25
CA ALA A 214 -1.23 11.53 7.04
C ALA A 214 -0.11 10.85 7.83
N GLU A 215 1.11 11.36 7.69
CA GLU A 215 2.28 10.90 8.43
C GLU A 215 2.79 11.99 9.38
N LYS A 216 2.99 11.61 10.64
CA LYS A 216 3.57 12.52 11.65
C LYS A 216 5.09 12.64 11.54
N LEU A 217 5.74 11.60 11.01
CA LEU A 217 7.18 11.56 10.80
C LEU A 217 7.58 12.39 9.57
N GLY A 218 8.81 12.89 9.56
CA GLY A 218 9.45 13.48 8.39
C GLY A 218 10.13 12.43 7.52
N VAL A 219 11.13 12.86 6.75
CA VAL A 219 11.92 11.95 5.91
C VAL A 219 13.04 11.28 6.70
N GLU A 220 13.49 11.89 7.80
CA GLU A 220 14.51 11.40 8.71
C GLU A 220 15.78 10.94 7.95
N GLU A 221 16.31 9.76 8.27
CA GLU A 221 17.50 9.16 7.61
C GLU A 221 17.27 8.80 6.13
N ARG A 222 16.01 8.83 5.65
CA ARG A 222 15.64 8.47 4.27
C ARG A 222 15.55 9.68 3.34
N GLY A 223 16.10 10.85 3.75
CA GLY A 223 16.03 12.08 2.95
C GLY A 223 16.49 11.90 1.52
N GLY A 224 17.64 11.29 1.27
CA GLY A 224 18.16 11.07 -0.08
C GLY A 224 17.33 10.17 -0.97
N TYR A 225 16.67 9.15 -0.41
CA TYR A 225 15.71 8.32 -1.15
C TYR A 225 14.43 9.12 -1.47
N TYR A 226 13.92 9.82 -0.46
CA TYR A 226 12.66 10.55 -0.60
C TYR A 226 12.77 11.72 -1.56
N ASP A 227 13.94 12.34 -1.65
CA ASP A 227 14.22 13.45 -2.55
C ASP A 227 14.10 13.07 -4.05
N GLN A 228 14.22 11.78 -4.34
CA GLN A 228 14.00 11.22 -5.67
C GLN A 228 12.59 10.67 -5.90
N SER A 229 11.80 10.51 -4.84
CA SER A 229 10.47 9.90 -4.90
C SER A 229 9.35 10.93 -4.78
N GLY A 230 9.35 11.74 -3.73
CA GLY A 230 8.25 12.65 -3.41
C GLY A 230 6.98 11.94 -2.91
N ALA A 231 6.00 12.73 -2.47
CA ALA A 231 4.74 12.23 -1.95
C ALA A 231 3.85 11.61 -3.05
N LEU A 232 3.94 12.13 -4.26
CA LEU A 232 3.12 11.66 -5.38
C LEU A 232 3.48 10.22 -5.77
N ARG A 233 4.76 9.93 -5.97
CA ARG A 233 5.24 8.58 -6.31
C ARG A 233 5.19 7.64 -5.11
N ASP A 234 5.52 8.15 -3.90
CA ASP A 234 5.56 7.29 -2.71
C ASP A 234 4.17 6.82 -2.28
N MET A 235 3.13 7.65 -2.41
CA MET A 235 1.81 7.37 -1.84
C MET A 235 0.67 7.38 -2.86
N VAL A 236 0.71 8.22 -3.88
CA VAL A 236 -0.45 8.41 -4.77
C VAL A 236 -0.45 7.40 -5.89
N GLN A 237 0.68 7.20 -6.56
CA GLN A 237 0.86 6.26 -7.67
C GLN A 237 0.40 4.82 -7.34
N ASN A 238 0.46 4.47 -6.08
CA ASN A 238 0.17 3.13 -5.58
C ASN A 238 -1.04 3.17 -4.61
N HIS A 239 -0.80 3.32 -3.33
CA HIS A 239 -1.79 3.17 -2.25
C HIS A 239 -3.08 3.97 -2.47
N THR A 240 -2.97 5.25 -2.89
CA THR A 240 -4.14 6.10 -3.09
C THR A 240 -4.98 5.63 -4.26
N LEU A 241 -4.35 5.35 -5.42
CA LEU A 241 -5.06 4.89 -6.61
C LEU A 241 -5.61 3.47 -6.43
N GLN A 242 -4.90 2.59 -5.73
CA GLN A 242 -5.40 1.27 -5.36
C GLN A 242 -6.63 1.36 -4.45
N LEU A 243 -6.59 2.21 -3.43
CA LEU A 243 -7.74 2.42 -2.54
C LEU A 243 -8.92 3.06 -3.28
N LEU A 244 -8.66 4.03 -4.16
CA LEU A 244 -9.66 4.62 -5.03
C LEU A 244 -10.34 3.55 -5.88
N SER A 245 -9.58 2.62 -6.48
CA SER A 245 -10.14 1.56 -7.32
C SER A 245 -11.10 0.66 -6.54
N LEU A 246 -10.77 0.30 -5.30
CA LEU A 246 -11.66 -0.49 -4.42
C LEU A 246 -12.93 0.27 -4.02
N LEU A 247 -12.83 1.60 -3.86
CA LEU A 247 -13.98 2.44 -3.52
C LEU A 247 -14.90 2.68 -4.72
N ALA A 248 -14.36 2.65 -5.93
CA ALA A 248 -15.08 3.05 -7.14
C ALA A 248 -15.50 1.87 -8.03
N MET A 249 -14.92 0.69 -7.90
CA MET A 249 -15.25 -0.48 -8.72
C MET A 249 -16.75 -0.85 -8.61
N ASP A 250 -17.30 -1.44 -9.65
CA ASP A 250 -18.60 -2.04 -9.58
C ASP A 250 -18.58 -3.35 -8.78
N LYS A 251 -19.76 -3.84 -8.39
CA LYS A 251 -19.86 -5.11 -7.68
C LYS A 251 -19.40 -6.26 -8.59
N PRO A 252 -18.37 -7.03 -8.20
CA PRO A 252 -17.91 -8.15 -9.00
C PRO A 252 -18.98 -9.24 -9.07
N LYS A 253 -18.96 -10.04 -10.14
CA LYS A 253 -19.90 -11.16 -10.32
C LYS A 253 -19.75 -12.21 -9.24
N SER A 254 -18.53 -12.47 -8.82
CA SER A 254 -18.20 -13.37 -7.72
C SER A 254 -16.98 -12.84 -6.94
N PHE A 255 -16.77 -13.33 -5.72
CA PHE A 255 -15.62 -12.96 -4.91
C PHE A 255 -14.40 -13.81 -5.30
N THR A 256 -13.97 -13.68 -6.57
CA THR A 256 -12.76 -14.31 -7.11
C THR A 256 -11.75 -13.25 -7.53
N LYS A 257 -10.47 -13.62 -7.54
CA LYS A 257 -9.39 -12.72 -7.96
C LYS A 257 -9.63 -12.13 -9.35
N ASP A 258 -10.13 -12.94 -10.30
CA ASP A 258 -10.33 -12.52 -11.69
C ASP A 258 -11.50 -11.53 -11.85
N ASP A 259 -12.64 -11.77 -11.17
CA ASP A 259 -13.77 -10.86 -11.20
C ASP A 259 -13.46 -9.53 -10.49
N ILE A 260 -12.76 -9.58 -9.34
CA ILE A 260 -12.36 -8.37 -8.61
C ILE A 260 -11.37 -7.56 -9.44
N ARG A 261 -10.36 -8.21 -10.02
CA ARG A 261 -9.38 -7.58 -10.90
C ARG A 261 -10.04 -6.92 -12.11
N ALA A 262 -10.96 -7.61 -12.76
CA ALA A 262 -11.70 -7.06 -13.91
C ALA A 262 -12.46 -5.77 -13.56
N GLU A 263 -13.08 -5.70 -12.39
CA GLU A 263 -13.78 -4.49 -11.96
C GLU A 263 -12.82 -3.37 -11.55
N LYS A 264 -11.69 -3.68 -10.92
CA LYS A 264 -10.64 -2.70 -10.63
C LYS A 264 -10.05 -2.10 -11.92
N ALA A 265 -9.72 -2.93 -12.91
CA ALA A 265 -9.17 -2.50 -14.19
C ALA A 265 -10.08 -1.47 -14.87
N LYS A 266 -11.41 -1.70 -14.86
CA LYS A 266 -12.37 -0.74 -15.42
C LYS A 266 -12.33 0.63 -14.75
N VAL A 267 -11.98 0.70 -13.46
CA VAL A 267 -11.82 2.01 -12.78
C VAL A 267 -10.64 2.76 -13.35
N PHE A 268 -9.50 2.08 -13.54
CA PHE A 268 -8.30 2.69 -14.12
C PHE A 268 -8.52 3.10 -15.58
N GLU A 269 -9.21 2.29 -16.39
CA GLU A 269 -9.57 2.62 -17.78
C GLU A 269 -10.46 3.86 -17.87
N ARG A 270 -11.33 4.08 -16.87
CA ARG A 270 -12.30 5.19 -16.82
C ARG A 270 -11.80 6.38 -16.01
N LEU A 271 -10.58 6.31 -15.49
CA LEU A 271 -9.98 7.41 -14.75
C LEU A 271 -9.77 8.59 -15.72
N VAL A 272 -10.45 9.71 -15.45
CA VAL A 272 -10.40 10.88 -16.32
C VAL A 272 -8.97 11.42 -16.35
N GLN A 273 -8.41 11.48 -17.55
CA GLN A 273 -7.09 12.08 -17.75
C GLN A 273 -7.22 13.61 -17.69
N PRO A 274 -6.65 14.28 -16.69
CA PRO A 274 -6.84 15.70 -16.50
C PRO A 274 -6.16 16.52 -17.62
N SER A 275 -6.81 17.61 -18.02
CA SER A 275 -6.20 18.62 -18.88
C SER A 275 -5.06 19.35 -18.15
N LYS A 276 -4.25 20.15 -18.87
CA LYS A 276 -3.22 20.97 -18.22
C LYS A 276 -3.81 21.98 -17.25
N GLU A 277 -4.98 22.51 -17.56
CA GLU A 277 -5.73 23.44 -16.72
C GLU A 277 -6.23 22.75 -15.47
N ASP A 278 -6.79 21.52 -15.60
CA ASP A 278 -7.23 20.73 -14.47
C ASP A 278 -6.07 20.35 -13.56
N LEU A 279 -4.91 19.98 -14.12
CA LEU A 279 -3.72 19.68 -13.35
C LEU A 279 -3.24 20.87 -12.53
N LYS A 280 -3.27 22.07 -13.09
CA LYS A 280 -2.91 23.31 -12.37
C LYS A 280 -3.92 23.68 -11.29
N ARG A 281 -5.18 23.36 -11.52
CA ARG A 281 -6.29 23.73 -10.64
C ARG A 281 -6.51 22.72 -9.52
N PHE A 282 -6.38 21.42 -9.79
CA PHE A 282 -6.82 20.34 -8.93
C PHE A 282 -5.69 19.53 -8.30
N PHE A 283 -4.41 19.84 -8.60
CA PHE A 283 -3.29 19.10 -8.02
C PHE A 283 -2.33 20.05 -7.30
N ILE A 284 -2.24 19.90 -6.01
CA ILE A 284 -1.49 20.74 -5.09
C ILE A 284 -0.26 19.99 -4.59
N ARG A 285 0.90 20.63 -4.63
CA ARG A 285 2.13 20.14 -4.03
C ARG A 285 2.67 21.06 -2.94
N GLY A 286 3.33 20.51 -1.95
CA GLY A 286 3.88 21.30 -0.85
C GLY A 286 5.10 20.69 -0.18
N GLN A 287 5.88 21.54 0.49
CA GLN A 287 6.99 21.13 1.35
C GLN A 287 6.79 21.64 2.77
N TYR A 288 7.15 20.83 3.79
CA TYR A 288 7.12 21.31 5.16
C TYR A 288 8.28 22.27 5.44
N LYS A 289 7.96 23.37 6.10
CA LYS A 289 8.92 24.33 6.63
C LYS A 289 9.24 24.06 8.10
N SER A 290 10.32 24.65 8.58
CA SER A 290 10.68 24.55 10.00
C SER A 290 9.57 25.10 10.91
N GLY A 291 9.47 24.53 12.11
CA GLY A 291 8.47 24.95 13.08
C GLY A 291 8.60 24.24 14.41
N LYS A 292 7.53 24.29 15.21
CA LYS A 292 7.45 23.62 16.51
C LYS A 292 6.18 22.81 16.63
N ILE A 293 6.28 21.59 17.15
CA ILE A 293 5.13 20.75 17.55
C ILE A 293 5.31 20.43 19.04
N ASN A 294 4.37 20.81 19.88
CA ASN A 294 4.42 20.60 21.33
C ASN A 294 5.76 21.09 21.98
N GLY A 295 6.24 22.25 21.54
CA GLY A 295 7.48 22.87 22.03
C GLY A 295 8.78 22.33 21.42
N ARG A 296 8.76 21.16 20.76
CA ARG A 296 9.93 20.58 20.08
C ARG A 296 10.12 21.25 18.72
N LYS A 297 11.35 21.68 18.41
CA LYS A 297 11.73 22.24 17.10
C LYS A 297 11.91 21.13 16.06
N TYR A 298 11.46 21.41 14.84
CA TYR A 298 11.68 20.59 13.65
C TYR A 298 12.25 21.45 12.54
N ILE A 299 13.15 20.87 11.77
CA ILE A 299 13.79 21.53 10.62
C ILE A 299 12.86 21.47 9.39
N SER A 300 13.14 22.31 8.40
CA SER A 300 12.47 22.26 7.09
C SER A 300 12.96 21.05 6.28
N TYR A 301 12.18 20.66 5.28
CA TYR A 301 12.52 19.53 4.40
C TYR A 301 13.90 19.69 3.76
N ARG A 302 14.21 20.87 3.21
CA ARG A 302 15.50 21.14 2.57
C ARG A 302 16.70 21.16 3.54
N SER A 303 16.44 21.12 4.83
CA SER A 303 17.46 21.03 5.87
C SER A 303 17.61 19.62 6.43
N GLU A 304 16.81 18.66 5.98
CA GLU A 304 16.93 17.26 6.41
C GLU A 304 18.20 16.61 5.83
N PRO A 305 18.78 15.60 6.51
CA PRO A 305 19.98 14.92 6.02
C PRO A 305 19.79 14.34 4.62
N ASN A 306 20.80 14.50 3.78
CA ASN A 306 20.86 13.97 2.41
C ASN A 306 19.77 14.51 1.44
N VAL A 307 19.07 15.58 1.79
CA VAL A 307 18.17 16.30 0.90
C VAL A 307 18.93 17.42 0.19
N ASN A 308 18.69 17.62 -1.10
CA ASN A 308 19.25 18.75 -1.85
C ASN A 308 18.67 20.05 -1.28
N PRO A 309 19.51 21.04 -0.86
CA PRO A 309 19.02 22.35 -0.37
C PRO A 309 18.12 23.12 -1.33
N GLU A 310 18.25 22.86 -2.64
CA GLU A 310 17.41 23.47 -3.69
C GLU A 310 16.28 22.53 -4.17
N SER A 311 16.02 21.44 -3.44
CA SER A 311 15.01 20.46 -3.83
C SER A 311 13.64 21.08 -4.04
N THR A 312 12.97 20.67 -5.11
CA THR A 312 11.57 21.00 -5.41
C THR A 312 10.65 19.79 -5.19
N THR A 313 11.16 18.69 -4.64
CA THR A 313 10.40 17.48 -4.34
C THR A 313 9.37 17.76 -3.26
N GLU A 314 8.16 17.39 -3.51
CA GLU A 314 7.04 17.61 -2.61
C GLU A 314 7.02 16.59 -1.46
N THR A 315 6.71 17.07 -0.25
CA THR A 315 6.46 16.25 0.94
C THR A 315 4.97 16.18 1.28
N PHE A 316 4.16 16.83 0.47
CA PHE A 316 2.71 16.85 0.52
C PHE A 316 2.15 16.90 -0.90
N ALA A 317 1.18 16.06 -1.16
CA ALA A 317 0.38 16.09 -2.38
C ALA A 317 -1.10 16.02 -2.04
N SER A 318 -1.92 16.78 -2.75
CA SER A 318 -3.38 16.75 -2.68
C SER A 318 -3.97 16.97 -4.06
N GLY A 319 -5.16 16.43 -4.31
CA GLY A 319 -5.82 16.63 -5.59
C GLY A 319 -7.20 16.03 -5.65
N ALA A 320 -7.80 16.08 -6.83
CA ALA A 320 -9.09 15.49 -7.15
C ALA A 320 -8.99 14.62 -8.39
N PHE A 321 -9.39 13.35 -8.26
CA PHE A 321 -9.58 12.42 -9.37
C PHE A 321 -11.05 12.34 -9.73
N PHE A 322 -11.34 12.05 -11.01
CA PHE A 322 -12.69 11.82 -11.52
C PHE A 322 -12.73 10.51 -12.30
N ILE A 323 -13.88 9.85 -12.30
CA ILE A 323 -14.09 8.58 -12.99
C ILE A 323 -15.26 8.74 -13.94
N ASP A 324 -15.04 8.53 -15.25
CA ASP A 324 -16.10 8.57 -16.26
C ASP A 324 -16.88 7.27 -16.26
N SER A 325 -17.76 7.14 -15.30
CA SER A 325 -18.69 6.02 -15.18
C SER A 325 -20.09 6.52 -14.81
N ASP A 326 -21.12 5.75 -15.16
CA ASP A 326 -22.50 6.11 -14.79
C ASP A 326 -22.68 6.20 -13.27
N ARG A 327 -21.87 5.45 -12.52
CA ARG A 327 -21.89 5.41 -11.06
C ARG A 327 -21.25 6.65 -10.42
N PHE A 328 -20.16 7.21 -11.01
CA PHE A 328 -19.35 8.23 -10.33
C PHE A 328 -19.04 9.46 -11.19
N ARG A 329 -19.63 9.61 -12.38
CA ARG A 329 -19.44 10.84 -13.17
C ARG A 329 -19.75 12.05 -12.34
N ASP A 330 -18.85 13.04 -12.37
CA ASP A 330 -18.90 14.32 -11.64
C ASP A 330 -18.72 14.21 -10.12
N VAL A 331 -18.47 13.02 -9.55
CA VAL A 331 -18.14 12.86 -8.13
C VAL A 331 -16.62 13.01 -7.97
N PRO A 332 -16.13 14.04 -7.23
CA PRO A 332 -14.71 14.18 -6.96
C PRO A 332 -14.24 13.16 -5.92
N PHE A 333 -13.13 12.49 -6.23
CA PHE A 333 -12.35 11.69 -5.31
C PHE A 333 -11.15 12.52 -4.87
N PHE A 334 -11.29 13.23 -3.75
CA PHE A 334 -10.22 14.01 -3.18
C PHE A 334 -9.21 13.11 -2.49
N PHE A 335 -7.94 13.44 -2.63
CA PHE A 335 -6.89 12.81 -1.85
C PHE A 335 -5.98 13.86 -1.21
N ARG A 336 -5.37 13.51 -0.10
CA ARG A 336 -4.20 14.20 0.45
C ARG A 336 -3.28 13.21 1.13
N THR A 337 -1.99 13.45 0.97
CA THR A 337 -0.93 12.73 1.67
C THR A 337 0.18 13.69 2.04
N GLY A 338 0.87 13.46 3.14
CA GLY A 338 2.00 14.31 3.51
C GLY A 338 2.72 13.87 4.77
N LYS A 339 3.96 14.37 4.89
CA LYS A 339 4.84 14.16 6.05
C LYS A 339 4.80 15.35 6.99
N ARG A 340 5.24 15.16 8.25
CA ARG A 340 5.21 16.20 9.31
C ARG A 340 3.82 16.80 9.54
N LEU A 341 2.77 16.04 9.25
CA LEU A 341 1.40 16.46 9.56
C LEU A 341 1.12 16.31 11.06
N THR A 342 0.04 16.92 11.52
CA THR A 342 -0.27 17.03 12.96
C THR A 342 -0.50 15.66 13.62
N LYS A 343 -1.15 14.73 12.91
CA LYS A 343 -1.52 13.41 13.43
C LYS A 343 -1.31 12.34 12.36
N LYS A 344 -0.83 11.16 12.76
CA LYS A 344 -0.80 10.00 11.86
C LYS A 344 -2.19 9.43 11.70
N GLY A 345 -2.60 9.19 10.45
CA GLY A 345 -3.88 8.52 10.17
C GLY A 345 -4.07 8.23 8.69
N THR A 346 -4.74 7.10 8.42
CA THR A 346 -5.25 6.77 7.09
C THR A 346 -6.74 6.58 7.20
N HIS A 347 -7.49 7.43 6.49
CA HIS A 347 -8.95 7.51 6.57
C HIS A 347 -9.54 7.65 5.18
N VAL A 348 -10.73 7.06 5.01
CA VAL A 348 -11.61 7.33 3.88
C VAL A 348 -12.90 7.92 4.42
N ASN A 349 -13.34 9.04 3.86
CA ASN A 349 -14.64 9.63 4.17
C ASN A 349 -15.50 9.60 2.91
N ILE A 350 -16.65 8.96 2.98
CA ILE A 350 -17.69 9.01 1.97
C ILE A 350 -18.70 10.05 2.44
N VAL A 351 -18.74 11.19 1.78
CA VAL A 351 -19.64 12.30 2.10
C VAL A 351 -20.87 12.16 1.22
N PHE A 352 -22.02 12.00 1.85
CA PHE A 352 -23.30 11.94 1.14
C PHE A 352 -23.84 13.32 0.86
N LYS A 353 -24.66 13.46 -0.17
CA LYS A 353 -25.32 14.72 -0.51
C LYS A 353 -26.21 15.20 0.61
N GLN A 354 -26.20 16.48 0.82
CA GLN A 354 -27.07 17.13 1.79
C GLN A 354 -28.52 17.05 1.31
N MET A 355 -29.42 16.74 2.22
CA MET A 355 -30.86 16.74 1.96
C MET A 355 -31.46 18.11 2.26
N ASP A 356 -32.57 18.44 1.58
CA ASP A 356 -33.38 19.59 1.93
C ASP A 356 -33.98 19.42 3.35
N SER A 357 -33.94 20.48 4.13
CA SER A 357 -34.42 20.44 5.49
C SER A 357 -35.87 20.91 5.60
N ILE A 358 -36.70 20.14 6.29
CA ILE A 358 -38.05 20.53 6.69
C ILE A 358 -38.08 21.09 8.12
N PHE A 359 -36.92 21.18 8.79
CA PHE A 359 -36.80 21.53 10.22
C PHE A 359 -36.43 23.00 10.45
N GLY A 360 -36.37 23.82 9.39
CA GLY A 360 -36.04 25.24 9.48
C GLY A 360 -34.56 25.59 9.61
N GLU A 361 -33.69 24.60 9.76
CA GLU A 361 -32.24 24.74 9.78
C GLU A 361 -31.57 23.78 8.77
N PRO A 362 -30.38 24.07 8.23
CA PRO A 362 -29.67 23.20 7.30
C PRO A 362 -29.27 21.89 7.97
N LEU A 363 -29.49 20.77 7.28
CA LEU A 363 -28.99 19.45 7.70
C LEU A 363 -27.47 19.37 7.46
N LYS A 364 -26.77 18.62 8.30
CA LYS A 364 -25.40 18.23 8.00
C LYS A 364 -25.40 17.05 7.02
N PRO A 365 -24.44 16.96 6.08
CA PRO A 365 -24.31 15.78 5.25
C PRO A 365 -24.02 14.55 6.12
N ASN A 366 -24.58 13.40 5.75
CA ASN A 366 -24.17 12.16 6.38
C ASN A 366 -22.77 11.79 5.91
N VAL A 367 -21.96 11.20 6.78
CA VAL A 367 -20.58 10.82 6.46
C VAL A 367 -20.31 9.40 6.96
N LEU A 368 -19.90 8.52 6.07
CA LEU A 368 -19.31 7.24 6.45
C LEU A 368 -17.79 7.40 6.46
N THR A 369 -17.18 7.24 7.63
CA THR A 369 -15.72 7.24 7.80
C THR A 369 -15.21 5.82 7.97
N ILE A 370 -14.23 5.43 7.17
CA ILE A 370 -13.50 4.17 7.27
C ILE A 370 -12.11 4.50 7.83
N TYR A 371 -11.82 4.04 9.03
CA TYR A 371 -10.53 4.20 9.69
C TYR A 371 -9.63 3.00 9.39
N ILE A 372 -8.50 3.23 8.71
CA ILE A 372 -7.60 2.17 8.28
C ILE A 372 -6.42 2.01 9.25
N GLN A 373 -5.90 3.13 9.74
CA GLN A 373 -4.84 3.16 10.77
C GLN A 373 -4.76 4.53 11.46
N PRO A 374 -4.21 4.64 12.69
CA PRO A 374 -3.69 3.55 13.55
C PRO A 374 -4.79 2.71 14.19
N THR A 375 -6.01 3.23 14.29
CA THR A 375 -7.19 2.53 14.81
C THR A 375 -8.05 2.08 13.64
N GLU A 376 -8.45 0.83 13.63
CA GLU A 376 -9.34 0.29 12.61
C GLU A 376 -10.81 0.45 13.01
N GLY A 377 -11.70 0.66 12.04
CA GLY A 377 -13.12 0.73 12.28
C GLY A 377 -13.90 1.53 11.26
N ILE A 378 -15.18 1.71 11.54
CA ILE A 378 -16.08 2.57 10.77
C ILE A 378 -16.86 3.49 11.70
N SER A 379 -17.25 4.65 11.20
CA SER A 379 -18.15 5.60 11.86
C SER A 379 -19.17 6.11 10.86
N LEU A 380 -20.43 6.12 11.23
CA LEU A 380 -21.51 6.72 10.42
C LEU A 380 -22.09 7.92 11.17
N SER A 381 -21.86 9.12 10.63
CA SER A 381 -22.38 10.37 11.16
C SER A 381 -23.77 10.66 10.56
N LEU A 382 -24.74 10.88 11.42
CA LEU A 382 -26.16 11.08 11.05
C LEU A 382 -26.71 12.31 11.75
N ASN A 383 -27.86 12.81 11.27
CA ASN A 383 -28.65 13.82 11.98
C ASN A 383 -29.64 13.12 12.92
N GLY A 384 -29.61 13.46 14.19
CA GLY A 384 -30.52 12.99 15.21
C GLY A 384 -31.25 14.14 15.86
N LYS A 385 -32.17 13.85 16.79
CA LYS A 385 -32.81 14.85 17.64
C LYS A 385 -32.02 14.96 18.96
N GLU A 386 -31.76 16.20 19.37
CA GLU A 386 -31.25 16.50 20.71
C GLU A 386 -32.21 16.02 21.79
N VAL A 387 -31.68 15.55 22.90
CA VAL A 387 -32.51 15.21 24.08
C VAL A 387 -33.05 16.49 24.70
N GLY A 388 -34.37 16.62 24.81
CA GLY A 388 -35.03 17.80 25.34
C GLY A 388 -36.44 17.96 24.80
N GLU A 389 -37.13 19.01 25.29
CA GLU A 389 -38.52 19.33 24.94
C GLU A 389 -38.64 19.92 23.51
N LEU A 390 -37.62 20.66 23.07
CA LEU A 390 -37.58 21.25 21.72
C LEU A 390 -37.09 20.26 20.71
N PHE A 391 -37.53 20.42 19.46
CA PHE A 391 -37.06 19.60 18.33
C PHE A 391 -35.84 20.28 17.69
N ASN A 392 -34.70 20.18 18.36
CA ASN A 392 -33.41 20.62 17.82
C ASN A 392 -32.68 19.43 17.20
N LEU A 393 -32.01 19.64 16.05
CA LEU A 393 -31.18 18.64 15.45
C LEU A 393 -29.80 18.63 16.09
N ALA A 394 -29.25 17.44 16.31
CA ALA A 394 -27.91 17.22 16.79
C ALA A 394 -27.24 16.08 15.99
N PRO A 395 -25.92 16.14 15.74
CA PRO A 395 -25.22 15.02 15.11
C PRO A 395 -25.18 13.83 16.06
N ILE A 396 -25.44 12.65 15.52
CA ILE A 396 -25.22 11.36 16.20
C ILE A 396 -24.18 10.56 15.43
N SER A 397 -23.41 9.73 16.12
CA SER A 397 -22.41 8.86 15.53
C SER A 397 -22.67 7.41 15.89
N LEU A 398 -22.64 6.53 14.89
CA LEU A 398 -22.63 5.10 15.08
C LEU A 398 -21.21 4.61 14.83
N ASP A 399 -20.52 4.25 15.89
CA ASP A 399 -19.11 3.90 15.85
C ASP A 399 -18.90 2.41 16.08
N TYR A 400 -18.17 1.78 15.16
CA TYR A 400 -17.55 0.48 15.37
C TYR A 400 -16.04 0.66 15.33
N ARG A 401 -15.37 0.27 16.38
CA ARG A 401 -13.91 0.21 16.46
C ARG A 401 -13.49 -1.21 16.74
N THR A 402 -12.48 -1.67 16.04
CA THR A 402 -11.85 -2.94 16.39
C THR A 402 -11.14 -2.75 17.73
N ASP A 403 -11.48 -3.54 18.74
CA ASP A 403 -10.81 -3.52 20.03
C ASP A 403 -9.29 -3.70 19.84
N ALA A 404 -8.49 -3.02 20.68
CA ALA A 404 -7.04 -3.15 20.63
C ALA A 404 -6.57 -4.60 20.79
N THR A 405 -7.35 -5.43 21.51
CA THR A 405 -7.14 -6.88 21.64
C THR A 405 -7.45 -7.64 20.35
N ALA A 406 -8.49 -7.23 19.62
CA ALA A 406 -8.84 -7.82 18.33
C ALA A 406 -7.93 -7.29 17.20
N SER A 407 -7.52 -6.03 17.24
CA SER A 407 -6.55 -5.48 16.29
C SER A 407 -5.15 -6.07 16.47
N GLY A 408 -4.80 -6.52 17.69
CA GLY A 408 -3.60 -7.32 17.93
C GLY A 408 -3.66 -8.74 17.34
N ALA A 409 -4.87 -9.21 16.98
CA ALA A 409 -5.09 -10.50 16.31
C ALA A 409 -5.15 -10.36 14.76
N SER A 410 -5.21 -9.14 14.21
CA SER A 410 -5.18 -8.94 12.75
C SER A 410 -3.82 -9.37 12.19
N PRO A 411 -3.79 -10.17 11.12
CA PRO A 411 -2.53 -10.54 10.47
C PRO A 411 -1.69 -9.32 10.08
N ASP A 412 -0.37 -9.42 10.19
CA ASP A 412 0.51 -8.40 9.57
C ASP A 412 0.25 -8.39 8.06
N PRO A 413 0.23 -7.24 7.39
CA PRO A 413 0.01 -7.18 5.94
C PRO A 413 0.90 -8.12 5.13
N TYR A 414 2.17 -8.30 5.51
CA TYR A 414 3.07 -9.24 4.84
C TYR A 414 2.70 -10.70 5.09
N GLU A 415 2.23 -11.04 6.29
CA GLU A 415 1.72 -12.37 6.59
C GLU A 415 0.55 -12.73 5.67
N LYS A 416 -0.43 -11.81 5.55
CA LYS A 416 -1.58 -11.98 4.66
C LYS A 416 -1.16 -12.12 3.20
N LEU A 417 -0.28 -11.22 2.72
CA LEU A 417 0.17 -11.24 1.32
C LEU A 417 0.98 -12.51 0.98
N ILE A 418 1.86 -12.97 1.87
CA ILE A 418 2.57 -14.24 1.65
C ILE A 418 1.59 -15.42 1.64
N PHE A 419 0.62 -15.43 2.54
CA PHE A 419 -0.44 -16.44 2.55
C PHE A 419 -1.22 -16.46 1.23
N ASP A 420 -1.60 -15.28 0.71
CA ASP A 420 -2.31 -15.17 -0.56
C ASP A 420 -1.48 -15.70 -1.72
N VAL A 421 -0.19 -15.34 -1.79
CA VAL A 421 0.71 -15.89 -2.81
C VAL A 421 0.80 -17.41 -2.73
N LEU A 422 0.93 -17.98 -1.52
CA LEU A 422 0.98 -19.42 -1.34
C LEU A 422 -0.30 -20.13 -1.83
N ASN A 423 -1.45 -19.45 -1.77
CA ASN A 423 -2.75 -19.96 -2.23
C ASN A 423 -3.12 -19.53 -3.65
N ASN A 424 -2.22 -18.87 -4.39
CA ASN A 424 -2.49 -18.34 -5.73
C ASN A 424 -3.62 -17.31 -5.79
N ASP A 425 -3.78 -16.55 -4.73
CA ASP A 425 -4.75 -15.45 -4.66
C ASP A 425 -4.06 -14.11 -4.92
N SER A 426 -4.32 -13.53 -6.07
CA SER A 426 -3.77 -12.22 -6.47
C SER A 426 -4.72 -11.04 -6.19
N THR A 427 -5.82 -11.25 -5.45
CA THR A 427 -6.83 -10.22 -5.13
C THR A 427 -6.21 -8.97 -4.50
N ASN A 428 -5.22 -9.15 -3.63
CA ASN A 428 -4.57 -8.08 -2.87
C ASN A 428 -3.24 -7.60 -3.48
N PHE A 429 -3.05 -7.81 -4.79
CA PHE A 429 -1.85 -7.39 -5.52
C PHE A 429 -2.20 -6.49 -6.69
N SER A 430 -1.25 -5.64 -7.08
CA SER A 430 -1.41 -4.77 -8.24
C SER A 430 -1.09 -5.51 -9.52
N HIS A 431 -1.99 -5.44 -10.49
CA HIS A 431 -1.78 -5.98 -11.83
C HIS A 431 -1.07 -4.96 -12.71
N TRP A 432 -0.40 -5.44 -13.79
CA TRP A 432 0.33 -4.55 -14.69
C TRP A 432 -0.53 -3.45 -15.29
N ASP A 433 -1.76 -3.75 -15.70
CA ASP A 433 -2.66 -2.76 -16.30
C ASP A 433 -2.95 -1.59 -15.33
N GLU A 434 -3.10 -1.90 -14.04
CA GLU A 434 -3.32 -0.90 -12.97
C GLU A 434 -2.04 -0.06 -12.74
N VAL A 435 -0.87 -0.72 -12.70
CA VAL A 435 0.43 -0.05 -12.53
C VAL A 435 0.72 0.87 -13.71
N LYS A 436 0.47 0.39 -14.94
CA LYS A 436 0.65 1.18 -16.16
C LYS A 436 -0.23 2.42 -16.16
N ALA A 437 -1.55 2.25 -15.96
CA ALA A 437 -2.48 3.37 -15.96
C ALA A 437 -2.18 4.39 -14.86
N SER A 438 -1.75 3.92 -13.68
CA SER A 438 -1.35 4.83 -12.61
C SER A 438 -0.09 5.63 -12.97
N TRP A 439 0.92 5.03 -13.60
CA TRP A 439 2.11 5.76 -14.05
C TRP A 439 1.78 6.74 -15.19
N GLU A 440 0.93 6.39 -16.15
CA GLU A 440 0.47 7.31 -17.20
C GLU A 440 -0.12 8.61 -16.63
N LEU A 441 -0.90 8.50 -15.56
CA LEU A 441 -1.46 9.65 -14.85
C LEU A 441 -0.41 10.43 -14.07
N ILE A 442 0.43 9.74 -13.30
CA ILE A 442 1.42 10.36 -12.42
C ILE A 442 2.50 11.10 -13.23
N ASP A 443 2.99 10.52 -14.32
CA ASP A 443 3.99 11.15 -15.17
C ASP A 443 3.47 12.46 -15.76
N ARG A 444 2.20 12.56 -16.09
CA ARG A 444 1.61 13.82 -16.57
C ARG A 444 1.58 14.90 -15.48
N ILE A 445 1.29 14.53 -14.25
CA ILE A 445 1.32 15.47 -13.11
C ILE A 445 2.76 15.92 -12.85
N GLU A 446 3.70 14.98 -12.83
CA GLU A 446 5.13 15.24 -12.61
C GLU A 446 5.74 16.13 -13.71
N GLU A 447 5.36 15.93 -14.96
CA GLU A 447 5.82 16.77 -16.07
C GLU A 447 5.51 18.24 -15.80
N LEU A 448 4.28 18.57 -15.40
CA LEU A 448 3.89 19.95 -15.10
C LEU A 448 4.57 20.48 -13.83
N TRP A 449 4.76 19.63 -12.83
CA TRP A 449 5.45 20.02 -11.61
C TRP A 449 6.93 20.30 -11.85
N SER A 450 7.61 19.48 -12.66
CA SER A 450 9.01 19.67 -13.03
C SER A 450 9.23 20.95 -13.84
N GLN A 451 8.26 21.36 -14.65
CA GLN A 451 8.27 22.61 -15.40
C GLN A 451 7.88 23.84 -14.57
N ASN A 452 7.71 23.70 -13.26
CA ASN A 452 7.25 24.74 -12.32
C ASN A 452 5.94 25.44 -12.74
N GLN A 453 5.06 24.73 -13.45
CA GLN A 453 3.75 25.27 -13.86
C GLN A 453 2.70 25.22 -12.74
N VAL A 454 2.99 24.51 -11.64
CA VAL A 454 2.17 24.46 -10.42
C VAL A 454 3.03 24.94 -9.25
N PRO A 455 2.55 25.87 -8.42
CA PRO A 455 3.29 26.36 -7.27
C PRO A 455 3.68 25.24 -6.30
N LEU A 456 4.87 25.34 -5.73
CA LEU A 456 5.29 24.54 -4.58
C LEU A 456 4.95 25.31 -3.31
N HIS A 457 3.88 24.92 -2.63
CA HIS A 457 3.41 25.57 -1.42
C HIS A 457 4.25 25.15 -0.20
N GLU A 458 4.42 26.07 0.73
CA GLU A 458 4.98 25.72 2.04
C GLU A 458 3.86 25.45 3.05
N TYR A 459 4.07 24.49 3.96
CA TYR A 459 3.17 24.26 5.08
C TYR A 459 3.94 24.11 6.40
N PRO A 460 3.38 24.59 7.51
CA PRO A 460 4.01 24.41 8.82
C PRO A 460 4.04 22.95 9.23
N VAL A 461 5.14 22.50 9.86
CA VAL A 461 5.14 21.21 10.56
C VAL A 461 4.03 21.17 11.60
N GLY A 462 3.32 20.06 11.71
CA GLY A 462 2.18 19.92 12.62
C GLY A 462 0.87 20.50 12.11
N SER A 463 0.79 20.96 10.84
CA SER A 463 -0.47 21.30 10.17
C SER A 463 -1.05 20.10 9.43
N MET A 464 -2.18 20.28 8.76
CA MET A 464 -2.76 19.27 7.84
C MET A 464 -2.47 19.57 6.37
N GLY A 465 -1.37 20.26 6.08
CA GLY A 465 -0.91 20.61 4.74
C GLY A 465 -1.07 22.09 4.42
N PRO A 466 -0.79 22.52 3.18
CA PRO A 466 -0.91 23.91 2.73
C PRO A 466 -2.37 24.35 2.60
N GLU A 467 -2.63 25.66 2.78
CA GLU A 467 -3.96 26.27 2.64
C GLU A 467 -4.61 25.94 1.29
N ALA A 468 -3.84 25.94 0.21
CA ALA A 468 -4.33 25.59 -1.11
C ALA A 468 -5.04 24.21 -1.17
N SER A 469 -4.70 23.26 -0.28
CA SER A 469 -5.41 21.99 -0.18
C SER A 469 -6.82 22.11 0.41
N PHE A 470 -7.07 23.10 1.22
CA PHE A 470 -8.41 23.41 1.75
C PHE A 470 -9.22 24.22 0.74
N GLU A 471 -8.57 25.17 0.07
CA GLU A 471 -9.17 25.96 -1.01
C GLU A 471 -9.62 25.08 -2.18
N LEU A 472 -8.89 24.00 -2.46
CA LEU A 472 -9.27 23.02 -3.47
C LEU A 472 -10.68 22.45 -3.20
N LEU A 473 -10.93 21.96 -1.99
CA LEU A 473 -12.24 21.40 -1.66
C LEU A 473 -13.32 22.49 -1.63
N ALA A 474 -12.99 23.70 -1.16
CA ALA A 474 -13.92 24.82 -1.12
C ALA A 474 -14.44 25.20 -2.52
N GLN A 475 -13.67 25.01 -3.60
CA GLN A 475 -14.13 25.21 -4.99
C GLN A 475 -15.31 24.30 -5.36
N PHE A 476 -15.46 23.17 -4.68
CA PHE A 476 -16.55 22.20 -4.86
C PHE A 476 -17.62 22.32 -3.76
N GLY A 477 -17.58 23.38 -2.92
CA GLY A 477 -18.46 23.51 -1.77
C GLY A 477 -18.20 22.50 -0.65
N ALA A 478 -17.07 21.78 -0.69
CA ALA A 478 -16.69 20.73 0.23
C ALA A 478 -15.64 21.21 1.26
N SER A 479 -15.44 20.42 2.30
CA SER A 479 -14.35 20.58 3.27
C SER A 479 -13.83 19.23 3.72
N TRP A 480 -12.54 19.19 4.14
CA TRP A 480 -11.98 17.97 4.71
C TRP A 480 -12.74 17.55 5.97
N GLN A 481 -13.25 16.33 5.98
CA GLN A 481 -14.01 15.80 7.13
C GLN A 481 -13.08 15.48 8.31
N TRP A 482 -11.89 14.97 8.04
CA TRP A 482 -10.91 14.74 9.09
C TRP A 482 -10.01 15.96 9.29
N GLN A 483 -10.19 16.67 10.40
CA GLN A 483 -9.43 17.86 10.80
C GLN A 483 -9.02 17.72 12.28
N PRO A 484 -7.95 16.95 12.58
CA PRO A 484 -7.58 16.61 13.96
C PRO A 484 -7.18 17.81 14.83
N ASP A 485 -6.96 18.98 14.26
CA ASP A 485 -6.67 20.22 15.00
C ASP A 485 -7.94 20.92 15.54
N LYS A 486 -9.11 20.40 15.17
CA LYS A 486 -10.42 20.93 15.59
C LYS A 486 -11.18 19.97 16.52
N GLU A 487 -10.55 18.85 16.89
CA GLU A 487 -11.10 17.86 17.85
C GLU A 487 -10.70 18.18 19.28
#